data_efc992fbf508009e092d488e3aca6018
#
_entry.id   efc992fbf508009e092d488e3aca6018
#
_cell.length_a   1.000
_cell.length_b   1.000
_cell.length_c   1.000
_cell.angle_alpha   90.00
_cell.angle_beta   90.00
_cell.angle_gamma   90.00
#
_symmetry.space_group_name_H-M   'P 1'
#
loop_
_entity.id
_entity.type
_entity.pdbx_description
1 polymer ?
#
loop_
_entity_poly.entity_id
_entity_poly.type
_entity_poly.pdbx_seq_one_letter_code
_entity_poly.pdbx_strand_id
1 'polypeptide(L)'
;MTNPQSAAPQPFAHSGIKIIDVTLTVFRWTGLPRVTYTRNSTAGTGEANIGLVTIKTDAGIDGHSFLGSSFRPVDIDARGFIDNLKPIVMGQNPFDRERLYRAMMTQNRSIMFRPIGAMDIALWDIAGKAAGLPISRLIGTNRPSIRAYASSSTLHTVQDYVDQALESKAAGYHAYKMHPPKDKSLHIPMLEKCREAVGDGYTLMYDPAAIYSYGEAVKIGRVLERLDYAWFEDPLPVDDLYNYAKLCAELDIPVVSTEYSWGGFLGYAAWISARATDALRGDVALKGGITGVLKSAHLAEGFNMNYELHHGGNSLNNIANAHVALGIQNCDYFEVILPHTAQKYGLVKELELNADGTISPPDGPGLGAEIDFDLIKRMQVEVMS
;
A
#
# COMPACT_ATOMS: atom_id res chain seq x y z
N MET A 1 27.22 -49.01 -0.33
CA MET A 1 26.59 -47.76 -0.75
C MET A 1 25.38 -47.53 0.15
N THR A 2 25.56 -46.74 1.20
CA THR A 2 24.53 -46.45 2.21
C THR A 2 23.75 -45.24 1.72
N ASN A 3 22.46 -45.44 1.54
CA ASN A 3 21.49 -44.43 1.12
C ASN A 3 21.33 -43.40 2.31
N PRO A 4 21.49 -42.08 2.09
CA PRO A 4 21.19 -41.12 3.14
C PRO A 4 19.67 -41.03 3.27
N GLN A 5 19.14 -41.54 4.38
CA GLN A 5 17.76 -41.30 4.79
C GLN A 5 17.54 -39.79 4.90
N SER A 6 16.70 -39.26 4.01
CA SER A 6 16.18 -37.92 4.13
C SER A 6 15.41 -37.84 5.46
N ALA A 7 15.93 -37.06 6.41
CA ALA A 7 15.19 -36.75 7.62
C ALA A 7 13.88 -36.12 7.23
N ALA A 8 12.76 -36.73 7.63
CA ALA A 8 11.44 -36.11 7.48
C ALA A 8 11.44 -34.76 8.19
N PRO A 9 10.81 -33.71 7.60
CA PRO A 9 10.74 -32.41 8.22
C PRO A 9 10.10 -32.56 9.61
N GLN A 10 10.78 -32.06 10.63
CA GLN A 10 10.26 -32.07 12.01
C GLN A 10 8.99 -31.21 12.05
N PRO A 11 7.88 -31.71 12.59
CA PRO A 11 6.65 -30.91 12.68
C PRO A 11 6.88 -29.75 13.64
N PHE A 12 6.78 -28.54 13.16
CA PHE A 12 6.66 -27.24 13.85
C PHE A 12 7.32 -27.16 15.25
N ALA A 13 8.65 -27.03 15.28
CA ALA A 13 9.40 -26.73 16.50
C ALA A 13 9.05 -25.36 17.14
N HIS A 14 8.11 -24.60 16.53
CA HIS A 14 7.84 -23.22 16.89
C HIS A 14 6.55 -22.98 17.68
N SER A 15 5.88 -24.01 18.17
CA SER A 15 4.61 -23.86 18.91
C SER A 15 4.74 -23.10 20.24
N GLY A 16 5.96 -22.91 20.75
CA GLY A 16 6.25 -22.23 22.01
C GLY A 16 6.97 -20.87 21.87
N ILE A 17 7.20 -20.36 20.64
CA ILE A 17 7.90 -19.08 20.44
C ILE A 17 7.13 -17.94 21.10
N LYS A 18 7.86 -17.02 21.76
CA LYS A 18 7.31 -15.83 22.40
C LYS A 18 8.02 -14.56 21.92
N ILE A 19 7.26 -13.50 21.78
CA ILE A 19 7.78 -12.17 21.60
C ILE A 19 8.41 -11.69 22.90
N ILE A 20 9.70 -11.35 22.87
CA ILE A 20 10.47 -10.94 24.06
C ILE A 20 10.79 -9.45 24.06
N ASP A 21 10.73 -8.79 22.92
CA ASP A 21 10.89 -7.33 22.82
C ASP A 21 10.26 -6.78 21.55
N VAL A 22 9.85 -5.49 21.61
CA VAL A 22 9.42 -4.68 20.48
C VAL A 22 10.07 -3.32 20.60
N THR A 23 10.78 -2.91 19.56
CA THR A 23 11.43 -1.60 19.48
C THR A 23 11.03 -0.87 18.21
N LEU A 24 11.05 0.47 18.29
CA LEU A 24 10.86 1.38 17.16
C LEU A 24 12.10 2.28 17.05
N THR A 25 12.94 2.02 16.04
CA THR A 25 14.09 2.86 15.74
C THR A 25 13.65 3.95 14.77
N VAL A 26 13.51 5.17 15.25
CA VAL A 26 13.21 6.35 14.42
C VAL A 26 14.47 6.80 13.71
N PHE A 27 14.40 6.97 12.41
CA PHE A 27 15.52 7.44 11.59
C PHE A 27 15.06 8.43 10.54
N ARG A 28 15.97 9.32 10.13
CA ARG A 28 15.68 10.41 9.22
C ARG A 28 15.81 9.97 7.77
N TRP A 29 14.76 10.20 7.00
CA TRP A 29 14.74 10.09 5.55
C TRP A 29 15.04 11.47 4.94
N THR A 30 16.17 11.58 4.26
CA THR A 30 16.62 12.82 3.61
C THR A 30 16.54 12.71 2.09
N GLY A 31 16.59 13.84 1.40
CA GLY A 31 16.55 13.88 -0.05
C GLY A 31 15.17 13.62 -0.65
N LEU A 32 14.11 13.79 0.14
CA LEU A 32 12.73 13.63 -0.33
C LEU A 32 12.38 14.68 -1.40
N PRO A 33 11.70 14.28 -2.48
CA PRO A 33 11.23 15.22 -3.47
C PRO A 33 10.12 16.12 -2.88
N ARG A 34 10.15 17.39 -3.27
CA ARG A 34 9.13 18.36 -2.86
C ARG A 34 7.94 18.31 -3.81
N VAL A 35 7.18 17.23 -3.74
CA VAL A 35 5.99 16.98 -4.57
C VAL A 35 4.73 16.86 -3.72
N THR A 36 3.57 16.95 -4.35
CA THR A 36 2.26 16.70 -3.74
C THR A 36 1.50 15.72 -4.60
N TYR A 37 0.56 15.00 -4.01
CA TYR A 37 -0.37 14.09 -4.71
C TYR A 37 -1.82 14.53 -4.53
N THR A 38 -2.07 15.51 -3.70
CA THR A 38 -3.40 16.06 -3.50
C THR A 38 -3.36 17.59 -3.50
N ARG A 39 -4.47 18.21 -3.89
CA ARG A 39 -4.64 19.67 -3.86
C ARG A 39 -4.42 20.25 -2.45
N ASN A 40 -4.77 19.52 -1.42
CA ASN A 40 -4.78 19.98 -0.03
C ASN A 40 -3.49 19.65 0.73
N SER A 41 -2.56 18.89 0.14
CA SER A 41 -1.27 18.63 0.77
C SER A 41 -0.29 19.76 0.50
N THR A 42 0.55 20.04 1.46
CA THR A 42 1.74 20.87 1.29
C THR A 42 2.88 20.02 0.74
N ALA A 43 3.73 20.59 -0.11
CA ALA A 43 4.94 19.94 -0.52
C ALA A 43 5.77 19.58 0.72
N GLY A 44 6.36 18.37 0.72
CA GLY A 44 7.21 17.92 1.82
C GLY A 44 8.40 18.87 2.06
N THR A 45 8.95 18.82 3.27
CA THR A 45 10.09 19.65 3.69
C THR A 45 11.42 19.22 3.07
N GLY A 46 11.45 18.11 2.35
CA GLY A 46 12.68 17.47 1.82
C GLY A 46 13.24 16.40 2.75
N GLU A 47 12.65 16.23 3.94
CA GLU A 47 12.98 15.18 4.91
C GLU A 47 11.76 14.76 5.71
N ALA A 48 11.78 13.54 6.25
CA ALA A 48 10.77 13.02 7.16
C ALA A 48 11.42 12.01 8.11
N ASN A 49 10.80 11.74 9.25
CA ASN A 49 11.18 10.63 10.10
C ASN A 49 10.34 9.40 9.74
N ILE A 50 10.99 8.25 9.62
CA ILE A 50 10.33 6.96 9.51
C ILE A 50 10.87 6.01 10.60
N GLY A 51 10.14 4.96 10.94
CA GLY A 51 10.50 4.06 12.01
C GLY A 51 10.76 2.65 11.51
N LEU A 52 11.87 2.05 11.88
CA LEU A 52 12.09 0.61 11.78
C LEU A 52 11.46 -0.05 13.02
N VAL A 53 10.42 -0.81 12.80
CA VAL A 53 9.85 -1.73 13.79
C VAL A 53 10.71 -2.99 13.83
N THR A 54 11.11 -3.42 15.03
CA THR A 54 11.76 -4.70 15.26
C THR A 54 11.01 -5.46 16.35
N ILE A 55 10.52 -6.64 16.02
CA ILE A 55 9.95 -7.60 16.98
C ILE A 55 10.97 -8.72 17.18
N LYS A 56 11.44 -8.91 18.42
CA LYS A 56 12.36 -10.00 18.77
C LYS A 56 11.63 -11.16 19.40
N THR A 57 12.06 -12.37 19.07
CA THR A 57 11.53 -13.60 19.67
C THR A 57 12.60 -14.34 20.44
N ASP A 58 12.17 -15.19 21.41
CA ASP A 58 13.05 -16.09 22.16
C ASP A 58 13.69 -17.21 21.30
N ALA A 59 13.22 -17.36 20.05
CA ALA A 59 13.79 -18.27 19.07
C ALA A 59 14.87 -17.62 18.17
N GLY A 60 15.20 -16.33 18.38
CA GLY A 60 16.16 -15.61 17.55
C GLY A 60 15.66 -15.29 16.14
N ILE A 61 14.34 -15.34 15.90
CA ILE A 61 13.72 -14.94 14.65
C ILE A 61 13.13 -13.54 14.84
N ASP A 62 13.74 -12.55 14.21
CA ASP A 62 13.32 -11.16 14.30
C ASP A 62 12.43 -10.79 13.12
N GLY A 63 11.32 -10.06 13.39
CA GLY A 63 10.45 -9.51 12.38
C GLY A 63 10.61 -8.01 12.21
N HIS A 64 10.51 -7.53 10.97
CA HIS A 64 10.71 -6.14 10.64
C HIS A 64 9.57 -5.58 9.80
N SER A 65 9.35 -4.27 9.97
CA SER A 65 8.51 -3.45 9.09
C SER A 65 8.93 -1.98 9.19
N PHE A 66 8.39 -1.13 8.31
CA PHE A 66 8.52 0.32 8.48
C PHE A 66 7.20 0.96 8.89
N LEU A 67 7.28 1.95 9.80
CA LEU A 67 6.17 2.81 10.21
C LEU A 67 6.43 4.24 9.77
N GLY A 68 5.43 4.89 9.16
CA GLY A 68 5.54 6.23 8.60
C GLY A 68 5.82 6.24 7.11
N SER A 69 5.84 7.43 6.53
CA SER A 69 6.12 7.68 5.12
C SER A 69 6.65 9.09 4.92
N SER A 70 7.03 9.42 3.68
CA SER A 70 7.47 10.77 3.30
C SER A 70 6.43 11.87 3.58
N PHE A 71 5.14 11.52 3.55
CA PHE A 71 4.02 12.46 3.77
C PHE A 71 3.37 12.35 5.15
N ARG A 72 3.61 11.25 5.85
CA ARG A 72 3.07 10.94 7.18
C ARG A 72 4.17 10.40 8.07
N PRO A 73 4.99 11.31 8.66
CA PRO A 73 6.12 10.93 9.48
C PRO A 73 5.72 10.04 10.66
N VAL A 74 6.64 9.21 11.11
CA VAL A 74 6.43 8.28 12.23
C VAL A 74 6.13 9.00 13.55
N ASP A 75 6.56 10.23 13.68
CA ASP A 75 6.39 11.05 14.91
C ASP A 75 4.93 11.11 15.39
N ILE A 76 3.98 11.07 14.46
CA ILE A 76 2.54 11.07 14.75
C ILE A 76 2.09 9.77 15.43
N ASP A 77 2.69 8.66 15.04
CA ASP A 77 2.24 7.29 15.38
C ASP A 77 3.12 6.60 16.43
N ALA A 78 4.36 7.09 16.64
CA ALA A 78 5.40 6.41 17.42
C ALA A 78 4.99 6.09 18.86
N ARG A 79 4.42 7.07 19.57
CA ARG A 79 3.93 6.89 20.96
C ARG A 79 2.80 5.85 20.99
N GLY A 80 1.80 5.99 20.10
CA GLY A 80 0.70 5.04 20.05
C GLY A 80 1.15 3.62 19.72
N PHE A 81 2.17 3.46 18.88
CA PHE A 81 2.77 2.17 18.58
C PHE A 81 3.36 1.51 19.83
N ILE A 82 4.19 2.22 20.60
CA ILE A 82 4.83 1.69 21.80
C ILE A 82 3.85 1.55 22.96
N ASP A 83 3.13 2.61 23.30
CA ASP A 83 2.32 2.63 24.52
C ASP A 83 1.06 1.76 24.43
N ASN A 84 0.48 1.61 23.23
CA ASN A 84 -0.78 0.87 23.05
C ASN A 84 -0.60 -0.53 22.45
N LEU A 85 0.36 -0.74 21.52
CA LEU A 85 0.46 -2.03 20.81
C LEU A 85 1.51 -2.97 21.40
N LYS A 86 2.67 -2.45 21.83
CA LYS A 86 3.70 -3.30 22.46
C LYS A 86 3.15 -4.13 23.63
N PRO A 87 2.39 -3.59 24.60
CA PRO A 87 1.85 -4.38 25.70
C PRO A 87 0.94 -5.54 25.27
N ILE A 88 0.25 -5.41 24.12
CA ILE A 88 -0.65 -6.44 23.59
C ILE A 88 0.12 -7.66 23.10
N VAL A 89 1.28 -7.44 22.48
CA VAL A 89 2.03 -8.51 21.80
C VAL A 89 3.12 -9.11 22.68
N MET A 90 3.61 -8.44 23.70
CA MET A 90 4.66 -8.93 24.59
C MET A 90 4.28 -10.25 25.25
N GLY A 91 5.21 -11.23 25.22
CA GLY A 91 5.01 -12.57 25.76
C GLY A 91 4.06 -13.47 24.96
N GLN A 92 3.46 -12.95 23.87
CA GLN A 92 2.53 -13.70 23.02
C GLN A 92 3.27 -14.50 21.95
N ASN A 93 2.60 -15.51 21.41
CA ASN A 93 3.09 -16.25 20.26
C ASN A 93 2.87 -15.43 18.97
N PRO A 94 3.93 -15.11 18.18
CA PRO A 94 3.80 -14.31 16.96
C PRO A 94 2.95 -14.98 15.87
N PHE A 95 2.70 -16.29 15.94
CA PHE A 95 1.84 -17.00 14.99
C PHE A 95 0.34 -16.85 15.27
N ASP A 96 -0.05 -16.38 16.44
CA ASP A 96 -1.45 -16.11 16.79
C ASP A 96 -1.95 -14.81 16.13
N ARG A 97 -1.58 -14.54 14.87
CA ARG A 97 -1.82 -13.26 14.17
C ARG A 97 -3.28 -12.81 14.21
N GLU A 98 -4.24 -13.71 13.97
CA GLU A 98 -5.67 -13.36 14.00
C GLU A 98 -6.11 -12.86 15.39
N ARG A 99 -5.66 -13.50 16.44
CA ARG A 99 -5.97 -13.10 17.81
C ARG A 99 -5.30 -11.77 18.16
N LEU A 100 -4.02 -11.62 17.79
CA LEU A 100 -3.25 -10.39 18.02
C LEU A 100 -3.83 -9.22 17.19
N TYR A 101 -4.13 -9.45 15.92
CA TYR A 101 -4.80 -8.45 15.06
C TYR A 101 -6.11 -7.95 15.68
N ARG A 102 -6.98 -8.87 16.11
CA ARG A 102 -8.24 -8.50 16.79
C ARG A 102 -7.99 -7.68 18.06
N ALA A 103 -7.01 -8.05 18.88
CA ALA A 103 -6.65 -7.33 20.09
C ALA A 103 -6.13 -5.92 19.77
N MET A 104 -5.23 -5.77 18.77
CA MET A 104 -4.71 -4.49 18.33
C MET A 104 -5.82 -3.60 17.73
N MET A 105 -6.76 -4.17 17.00
CA MET A 105 -7.89 -3.43 16.43
C MET A 105 -8.81 -2.79 17.47
N THR A 106 -8.79 -3.23 18.73
CA THR A 106 -9.52 -2.54 19.81
C THR A 106 -8.95 -1.16 20.12
N GLN A 107 -7.68 -0.90 19.74
CA GLN A 107 -6.99 0.36 19.94
C GLN A 107 -7.30 1.40 18.86
N ASN A 108 -8.04 1.07 17.81
CA ASN A 108 -8.36 1.99 16.70
C ASN A 108 -9.12 3.28 17.10
N ARG A 109 -9.59 3.33 18.34
CA ARG A 109 -10.18 4.55 18.93
C ARG A 109 -9.12 5.55 19.41
N SER A 110 -7.90 5.08 19.66
CA SER A 110 -6.80 5.86 20.24
C SER A 110 -5.63 6.04 19.29
N ILE A 111 -5.47 5.13 18.34
CA ILE A 111 -4.39 5.14 17.34
C ILE A 111 -4.95 4.91 15.95
N MET A 112 -4.19 5.32 14.93
CA MET A 112 -4.52 5.07 13.53
C MET A 112 -4.21 3.61 13.14
N PHE A 113 -4.65 3.20 11.94
CA PHE A 113 -4.38 1.85 11.42
C PHE A 113 -2.90 1.61 11.08
N ARG A 114 -2.12 2.65 10.77
CA ARG A 114 -0.70 2.51 10.37
C ARG A 114 0.17 1.82 11.43
N PRO A 115 0.12 2.19 12.73
CA PRO A 115 0.81 1.44 13.79
C PRO A 115 0.41 -0.04 13.83
N ILE A 116 -0.89 -0.34 13.71
CA ILE A 116 -1.40 -1.72 13.68
C ILE A 116 -0.84 -2.46 12.46
N GLY A 117 -0.84 -1.79 11.29
CA GLY A 117 -0.29 -2.35 10.06
C GLY A 117 1.19 -2.69 10.17
N ALA A 118 1.99 -1.79 10.74
CA ALA A 118 3.41 -2.03 10.93
C ALA A 118 3.68 -3.22 11.87
N MET A 119 2.93 -3.34 12.97
CA MET A 119 3.03 -4.50 13.86
C MET A 119 2.65 -5.80 13.15
N ASP A 120 1.53 -5.80 12.42
CA ASP A 120 1.03 -6.98 11.69
C ASP A 120 2.02 -7.44 10.60
N ILE A 121 2.60 -6.51 9.83
CA ILE A 121 3.61 -6.82 8.81
C ILE A 121 4.82 -7.50 9.43
N ALA A 122 5.32 -6.99 10.57
CA ALA A 122 6.46 -7.59 11.27
C ALA A 122 6.13 -8.99 11.80
N LEU A 123 4.90 -9.25 12.24
CA LEU A 123 4.42 -10.59 12.62
C LEU A 123 4.36 -11.55 11.42
N TRP A 124 3.96 -11.07 10.25
CA TRP A 124 4.00 -11.84 9.01
C TRP A 124 5.43 -12.12 8.55
N ASP A 125 6.35 -11.17 8.75
CA ASP A 125 7.77 -11.36 8.45
C ASP A 125 8.39 -12.46 9.30
N ILE A 126 8.09 -12.50 10.62
CA ILE A 126 8.47 -13.62 11.50
C ILE A 126 7.93 -14.95 10.97
N ALA A 127 6.67 -14.99 10.59
CA ALA A 127 6.04 -16.22 10.11
C ALA A 127 6.69 -16.75 8.82
N GLY A 128 6.99 -15.88 7.88
CA GLY A 128 7.68 -16.25 6.66
C GLY A 128 9.11 -16.73 6.92
N LYS A 129 9.85 -16.03 7.77
CA LYS A 129 11.22 -16.44 8.20
C LYS A 129 11.22 -17.79 8.90
N ALA A 130 10.28 -18.01 9.82
CA ALA A 130 10.15 -19.29 10.53
C ALA A 130 9.78 -20.45 9.62
N ALA A 131 8.96 -20.18 8.60
CA ALA A 131 8.57 -21.18 7.59
C ALA A 131 9.63 -21.37 6.49
N GLY A 132 10.63 -20.50 6.40
CA GLY A 132 11.58 -20.47 5.28
C GLY A 132 10.94 -20.08 3.94
N LEU A 133 9.84 -19.34 3.95
CA LEU A 133 9.04 -19.00 2.79
C LEU A 133 8.79 -17.49 2.67
N PRO A 134 8.73 -16.92 1.46
CA PRO A 134 8.24 -15.57 1.27
C PRO A 134 6.75 -15.48 1.65
N ILE A 135 6.31 -14.30 2.09
CA ILE A 135 4.93 -14.06 2.55
C ILE A 135 3.90 -14.44 1.48
N SER A 136 4.17 -14.15 0.20
CA SER A 136 3.26 -14.52 -0.90
C SER A 136 2.98 -16.03 -0.96
N ARG A 137 3.97 -16.88 -0.62
CA ARG A 137 3.79 -18.33 -0.54
C ARG A 137 2.95 -18.76 0.65
N LEU A 138 3.06 -18.04 1.79
CA LEU A 138 2.22 -18.30 2.96
C LEU A 138 0.76 -17.90 2.71
N ILE A 139 0.52 -16.84 1.95
CA ILE A 139 -0.83 -16.42 1.53
C ILE A 139 -1.43 -17.43 0.57
N GLY A 140 -0.61 -18.02 -0.31
CA GLY A 140 -1.04 -18.89 -1.40
C GLY A 140 -0.95 -18.16 -2.75
N THR A 141 0.22 -18.23 -3.39
CA THR A 141 0.52 -17.47 -4.61
C THR A 141 -0.44 -17.78 -5.75
N ASN A 142 -1.12 -16.76 -6.24
CA ASN A 142 -2.01 -16.81 -7.41
C ASN A 142 -1.25 -16.50 -8.73
N ARG A 143 -0.22 -15.65 -8.67
CA ARG A 143 0.57 -15.21 -9.85
C ARG A 143 2.04 -14.98 -9.49
N PRO A 144 2.98 -15.07 -10.45
CA PRO A 144 4.41 -14.83 -10.19
C PRO A 144 4.79 -13.35 -10.16
N SER A 145 4.01 -12.49 -10.81
CA SER A 145 4.21 -11.05 -10.91
C SER A 145 2.89 -10.34 -11.17
N ILE A 146 2.83 -9.03 -10.97
CA ILE A 146 1.64 -8.21 -11.22
C ILE A 146 1.99 -7.01 -12.10
N ARG A 147 1.13 -6.66 -13.06
CA ARG A 147 1.29 -5.48 -13.90
C ARG A 147 1.40 -4.23 -13.06
N ALA A 148 2.32 -3.31 -13.43
CA ALA A 148 2.47 -2.05 -12.72
C ALA A 148 1.90 -0.87 -13.52
N TYR A 149 1.36 0.13 -12.79
CA TYR A 149 1.11 1.44 -13.35
C TYR A 149 1.97 2.50 -12.66
N ALA A 150 2.35 3.52 -13.45
CA ALA A 150 3.01 4.71 -12.94
C ALA A 150 1.96 5.69 -12.42
N SER A 151 2.11 6.17 -11.18
CA SER A 151 1.20 7.12 -10.54
C SER A 151 1.90 8.47 -10.38
N SER A 152 1.40 9.51 -11.06
CA SER A 152 2.02 10.83 -11.07
C SER A 152 1.93 11.52 -9.70
N SER A 153 2.87 12.42 -9.42
CA SER A 153 2.58 13.52 -8.50
C SER A 153 1.69 14.57 -9.18
N THR A 154 1.24 15.57 -8.43
CA THR A 154 0.63 16.76 -9.01
C THR A 154 1.69 17.53 -9.81
N LEU A 155 1.50 17.64 -11.12
CA LEU A 155 2.37 18.37 -12.04
C LEU A 155 1.83 19.77 -12.32
N HIS A 156 2.59 20.60 -13.03
CA HIS A 156 2.27 22.04 -13.17
C HIS A 156 1.50 22.36 -14.44
N THR A 157 1.86 21.74 -15.55
CA THR A 157 1.27 22.02 -16.88
C THR A 157 0.70 20.77 -17.52
N VAL A 158 -0.21 20.95 -18.46
CA VAL A 158 -0.75 19.85 -19.29
C VAL A 158 0.37 19.09 -20.00
N GLN A 159 1.40 19.81 -20.48
CA GLN A 159 2.53 19.19 -21.18
C GLN A 159 3.34 18.27 -20.26
N ASP A 160 3.56 18.64 -18.98
CA ASP A 160 4.28 17.80 -18.03
C ASP A 160 3.59 16.43 -17.84
N TYR A 161 2.24 16.39 -17.84
CA TYR A 161 1.48 15.13 -17.78
C TYR A 161 1.61 14.31 -19.06
N VAL A 162 1.58 14.96 -20.21
CA VAL A 162 1.76 14.30 -21.51
C VAL A 162 3.16 13.68 -21.59
N ASP A 163 4.18 14.43 -21.24
CA ASP A 163 5.56 13.96 -21.27
C ASP A 163 5.76 12.78 -20.29
N GLN A 164 5.26 12.90 -19.06
CA GLN A 164 5.37 11.82 -18.08
C GLN A 164 4.57 10.56 -18.47
N ALA A 165 3.41 10.72 -19.13
CA ALA A 165 2.64 9.59 -19.65
C ALA A 165 3.40 8.83 -20.75
N LEU A 166 4.04 9.57 -21.68
CA LEU A 166 4.87 8.99 -22.74
C LEU A 166 6.14 8.32 -22.17
N GLU A 167 6.81 8.96 -21.20
CA GLU A 167 7.97 8.39 -20.49
C GLU A 167 7.59 7.10 -19.76
N SER A 168 6.44 7.09 -19.06
CA SER A 168 5.93 5.91 -18.36
C SER A 168 5.64 4.76 -19.32
N LYS A 169 5.01 5.06 -20.46
CA LYS A 169 4.76 4.07 -21.52
C LYS A 169 6.07 3.52 -22.10
N ALA A 170 7.06 4.38 -22.36
CA ALA A 170 8.37 4.00 -22.86
C ALA A 170 9.18 3.18 -21.84
N ALA A 171 9.01 3.45 -20.53
CA ALA A 171 9.62 2.68 -19.45
C ALA A 171 8.98 1.29 -19.23
N GLY A 172 7.91 0.97 -19.94
CA GLY A 172 7.24 -0.33 -19.91
C GLY A 172 6.09 -0.45 -18.91
N TYR A 173 5.67 0.62 -18.24
CA TYR A 173 4.46 0.59 -17.40
C TYR A 173 3.24 0.25 -18.23
N HIS A 174 2.37 -0.60 -17.68
CA HIS A 174 1.13 -1.02 -18.37
C HIS A 174 0.02 0.04 -18.35
N ALA A 175 0.11 0.99 -17.43
CA ALA A 175 -0.85 2.08 -17.30
C ALA A 175 -0.21 3.33 -16.66
N TYR A 176 -0.91 4.45 -16.74
CA TYR A 176 -0.53 5.70 -16.12
C TYR A 176 -1.72 6.34 -15.40
N LYS A 177 -1.55 6.67 -14.11
CA LYS A 177 -2.54 7.36 -13.27
C LYS A 177 -2.14 8.80 -13.02
N MET A 178 -3.09 9.72 -13.18
CA MET A 178 -2.88 11.14 -13.02
C MET A 178 -3.52 11.67 -11.75
N HIS A 179 -2.71 12.38 -10.92
CA HIS A 179 -3.21 13.28 -9.88
C HIS A 179 -3.22 14.70 -10.46
N PRO A 180 -4.39 15.37 -10.57
CA PRO A 180 -4.53 16.59 -11.33
C PRO A 180 -3.83 17.80 -10.73
N PRO A 181 -3.56 18.85 -11.54
CA PRO A 181 -3.06 20.12 -11.07
C PRO A 181 -4.09 20.82 -10.17
N LYS A 182 -3.64 21.83 -9.41
CA LYS A 182 -4.54 22.61 -8.52
C LYS A 182 -5.60 23.39 -9.30
N ASP A 183 -5.28 23.82 -10.52
CA ASP A 183 -6.20 24.56 -11.39
C ASP A 183 -7.15 23.60 -12.10
N LYS A 184 -8.41 23.59 -11.66
CA LYS A 184 -9.45 22.74 -12.24
C LYS A 184 -9.72 23.00 -13.73
N SER A 185 -9.38 24.18 -14.26
CA SER A 185 -9.56 24.50 -15.69
C SER A 185 -8.66 23.66 -16.59
N LEU A 186 -7.55 23.12 -16.05
CA LEU A 186 -6.60 22.28 -16.77
C LEU A 186 -6.98 20.79 -16.78
N HIS A 187 -7.96 20.35 -15.97
CA HIS A 187 -8.27 18.92 -15.81
C HIS A 187 -8.73 18.29 -17.14
N ILE A 188 -9.75 18.85 -17.79
CA ILE A 188 -10.26 18.31 -19.07
C ILE A 188 -9.19 18.38 -20.17
N PRO A 189 -8.52 19.53 -20.42
CA PRO A 189 -7.43 19.58 -21.39
C PRO A 189 -6.32 18.57 -21.14
N MET A 190 -5.95 18.33 -19.87
CA MET A 190 -4.95 17.32 -19.48
C MET A 190 -5.41 15.90 -19.87
N LEU A 191 -6.65 15.53 -19.51
CA LEU A 191 -7.22 14.22 -19.84
C LEU A 191 -7.24 13.96 -21.34
N GLU A 192 -7.70 14.95 -22.13
CA GLU A 192 -7.79 14.87 -23.59
C GLU A 192 -6.39 14.77 -24.24
N LYS A 193 -5.44 15.61 -23.81
CA LYS A 193 -4.09 15.61 -24.38
C LYS A 193 -3.28 14.38 -24.01
N CYS A 194 -3.42 13.84 -22.79
CA CYS A 194 -2.77 12.59 -22.43
C CYS A 194 -3.30 11.42 -23.27
N ARG A 195 -4.64 11.31 -23.47
CA ARG A 195 -5.21 10.27 -24.33
C ARG A 195 -4.74 10.41 -25.79
N GLU A 196 -4.75 11.63 -26.34
CA GLU A 196 -4.26 11.91 -27.68
C GLU A 196 -2.80 11.45 -27.86
N ALA A 197 -1.94 11.74 -26.87
CA ALA A 197 -0.52 11.44 -26.93
C ALA A 197 -0.20 9.95 -26.81
N VAL A 198 -0.83 9.24 -25.86
CA VAL A 198 -0.53 7.82 -25.64
C VAL A 198 -1.28 6.88 -26.59
N GLY A 199 -2.35 7.36 -27.24
CA GLY A 199 -3.21 6.58 -28.14
C GLY A 199 -4.21 5.67 -27.41
N ASP A 200 -5.12 5.03 -28.15
CA ASP A 200 -6.28 4.30 -27.62
C ASP A 200 -5.91 2.98 -26.89
N GLY A 201 -4.76 2.40 -27.17
CA GLY A 201 -4.37 1.09 -26.58
C GLY A 201 -3.65 1.17 -25.25
N TYR A 202 -3.41 2.36 -24.69
CA TYR A 202 -2.69 2.51 -23.42
C TYR A 202 -3.65 2.86 -22.29
N THR A 203 -3.58 2.12 -21.18
CA THR A 203 -4.47 2.31 -20.04
C THR A 203 -4.16 3.61 -19.30
N LEU A 204 -5.17 4.45 -19.14
CA LEU A 204 -5.12 5.68 -18.34
C LEU A 204 -6.09 5.59 -17.17
N MET A 205 -5.71 6.17 -16.04
CA MET A 205 -6.49 6.21 -14.80
C MET A 205 -6.46 7.63 -14.24
N TYR A 206 -7.48 8.01 -13.48
CA TYR A 206 -7.59 9.37 -12.96
C TYR A 206 -7.99 9.40 -11.49
N ASP A 207 -7.19 10.10 -10.67
CA ASP A 207 -7.37 10.25 -9.23
C ASP A 207 -7.31 11.73 -8.82
N PRO A 208 -8.44 12.40 -8.65
CA PRO A 208 -8.49 13.77 -8.17
C PRO A 208 -8.33 13.94 -6.66
N ALA A 209 -8.20 12.86 -5.89
CA ALA A 209 -7.99 12.90 -4.44
C ALA A 209 -9.04 13.76 -3.71
N ALA A 210 -10.32 13.44 -3.87
CA ALA A 210 -11.46 13.97 -3.13
C ALA A 210 -11.74 15.49 -3.32
N ILE A 211 -11.48 16.05 -4.48
CA ILE A 211 -11.59 17.52 -4.70
C ILE A 211 -12.86 17.97 -5.40
N TYR A 212 -13.71 17.06 -5.86
CA TYR A 212 -14.92 17.44 -6.61
C TYR A 212 -16.18 17.48 -5.74
N SER A 213 -17.08 18.36 -6.10
CA SER A 213 -18.50 18.22 -5.79
C SER A 213 -19.14 17.14 -6.67
N TYR A 214 -20.30 16.64 -6.28
CA TYR A 214 -21.04 15.64 -7.06
C TYR A 214 -21.22 16.04 -8.53
N GLY A 215 -21.69 17.28 -8.79
CA GLY A 215 -21.90 17.76 -10.17
C GLY A 215 -20.61 17.87 -10.99
N GLU A 216 -19.50 18.25 -10.36
CA GLU A 216 -18.19 18.27 -11.02
C GLU A 216 -17.73 16.83 -11.32
N ALA A 217 -17.90 15.88 -10.39
CA ALA A 217 -17.54 14.49 -10.58
C ALA A 217 -18.32 13.86 -11.74
N VAL A 218 -19.63 14.07 -11.83
CA VAL A 218 -20.44 13.61 -12.99
C VAL A 218 -19.89 14.18 -14.30
N LYS A 219 -19.61 15.49 -14.35
CA LYS A 219 -19.07 16.13 -15.56
C LYS A 219 -17.73 15.53 -15.99
N ILE A 220 -16.80 15.33 -15.04
CA ILE A 220 -15.48 14.75 -15.33
C ILE A 220 -15.63 13.27 -15.69
N GLY A 221 -16.47 12.50 -14.98
CA GLY A 221 -16.72 11.09 -15.28
C GLY A 221 -17.19 10.87 -16.71
N ARG A 222 -18.12 11.70 -17.22
CA ARG A 222 -18.54 11.63 -18.63
C ARG A 222 -17.41 11.97 -19.63
N VAL A 223 -16.43 12.78 -19.24
CA VAL A 223 -15.24 13.00 -20.05
C VAL A 223 -14.34 11.77 -20.06
N LEU A 224 -14.14 11.16 -18.90
CA LEU A 224 -13.33 9.94 -18.75
C LEU A 224 -13.90 8.76 -19.55
N GLU A 225 -15.23 8.58 -19.54
CA GLU A 225 -15.93 7.58 -20.38
C GLU A 225 -15.67 7.79 -21.86
N ARG A 226 -15.86 9.02 -22.36
CA ARG A 226 -15.60 9.35 -23.77
C ARG A 226 -14.15 9.09 -24.18
N LEU A 227 -13.21 9.24 -23.23
CA LEU A 227 -11.78 9.08 -23.45
C LEU A 227 -11.27 7.67 -23.10
N ASP A 228 -12.14 6.72 -22.77
CA ASP A 228 -11.83 5.34 -22.44
C ASP A 228 -10.77 5.22 -21.32
N TYR A 229 -10.98 5.93 -20.20
CA TYR A 229 -10.20 5.76 -19.00
C TYR A 229 -10.65 4.52 -18.24
N ALA A 230 -9.71 3.82 -17.58
CA ALA A 230 -10.00 2.54 -16.93
C ALA A 230 -10.78 2.70 -15.62
N TRP A 231 -10.50 3.75 -14.85
CA TRP A 231 -11.25 4.07 -13.63
C TRP A 231 -11.16 5.55 -13.22
N PHE A 232 -12.10 5.92 -12.37
CA PHE A 232 -12.20 7.21 -11.70
C PHE A 232 -12.06 7.01 -10.20
N GLU A 233 -10.88 7.37 -9.63
CA GLU A 233 -10.51 7.09 -8.26
C GLU A 233 -10.83 8.27 -7.35
N ASP A 234 -11.40 7.97 -6.17
CA ASP A 234 -11.70 8.91 -5.07
C ASP A 234 -12.11 10.33 -5.51
N PRO A 235 -13.12 10.50 -6.38
CA PRO A 235 -13.52 11.82 -6.88
C PRO A 235 -14.17 12.74 -5.83
N LEU A 236 -14.86 12.17 -4.85
CA LEU A 236 -15.65 12.87 -3.85
C LEU A 236 -14.99 12.80 -2.45
N PRO A 237 -15.43 13.62 -1.47
CA PRO A 237 -14.98 13.48 -0.09
C PRO A 237 -15.08 12.03 0.42
N VAL A 238 -14.06 11.58 1.15
CA VAL A 238 -13.84 10.16 1.48
C VAL A 238 -14.95 9.46 2.27
N ASP A 239 -15.81 10.22 2.94
CA ASP A 239 -16.91 9.68 3.76
C ASP A 239 -18.29 9.93 3.14
N ASP A 240 -18.34 10.44 1.90
CA ASP A 240 -19.61 10.80 1.22
C ASP A 240 -20.27 9.59 0.53
N LEU A 241 -20.53 8.56 1.31
CA LEU A 241 -21.15 7.30 0.85
C LEU A 241 -22.42 7.54 0.00
N TYR A 242 -23.23 8.54 0.38
CA TYR A 242 -24.49 8.85 -0.31
C TYR A 242 -24.26 9.31 -1.75
N ASN A 243 -23.34 10.24 -1.96
CA ASN A 243 -23.07 10.74 -3.31
C ASN A 243 -22.21 9.78 -4.14
N TYR A 244 -21.36 8.95 -3.51
CA TYR A 244 -20.67 7.86 -4.20
C TYR A 244 -21.65 6.84 -4.77
N ALA A 245 -22.67 6.41 -4.00
CA ALA A 245 -23.69 5.49 -4.49
C ALA A 245 -24.47 6.07 -5.70
N LYS A 246 -24.75 7.37 -5.68
CA LYS A 246 -25.35 8.07 -6.82
C LYS A 246 -24.42 8.14 -8.02
N LEU A 247 -23.12 8.40 -7.77
CA LEU A 247 -22.12 8.53 -8.83
C LEU A 247 -21.91 7.19 -9.56
N CYS A 248 -21.78 6.09 -8.83
CA CYS A 248 -21.69 4.74 -9.41
C CYS A 248 -22.94 4.35 -10.20
N ALA A 249 -24.13 4.83 -9.80
CA ALA A 249 -25.36 4.60 -10.55
C ALA A 249 -25.51 5.48 -11.80
N GLU A 250 -24.83 6.63 -11.84
CA GLU A 250 -24.88 7.60 -12.91
C GLU A 250 -23.85 7.33 -14.00
N LEU A 251 -22.64 6.90 -13.63
CA LEU A 251 -21.51 6.71 -14.53
C LEU A 251 -21.35 5.24 -14.96
N ASP A 252 -20.86 5.03 -16.18
CA ASP A 252 -20.50 3.72 -16.71
C ASP A 252 -19.02 3.37 -16.45
N ILE A 253 -18.15 4.39 -16.25
CA ILE A 253 -16.76 4.19 -15.86
C ILE A 253 -16.68 3.67 -14.42
N PRO A 254 -15.86 2.64 -14.12
CA PRO A 254 -15.66 2.16 -12.74
C PRO A 254 -15.20 3.28 -11.80
N VAL A 255 -15.94 3.49 -10.71
CA VAL A 255 -15.56 4.37 -9.60
C VAL A 255 -14.85 3.54 -8.56
N VAL A 256 -13.55 3.78 -8.40
CA VAL A 256 -12.69 3.11 -7.40
C VAL A 256 -12.54 4.02 -6.19
N SER A 257 -12.84 3.53 -5.00
CA SER A 257 -12.79 4.36 -3.81
C SER A 257 -12.48 3.55 -2.54
N THR A 258 -12.55 4.21 -1.40
CA THR A 258 -12.34 3.62 -0.07
C THR A 258 -10.91 3.62 0.45
N GLU A 259 -9.96 4.26 -0.22
CA GLU A 259 -8.58 4.36 0.24
C GLU A 259 -8.48 4.84 1.69
N TYR A 260 -9.14 5.96 2.00
CA TYR A 260 -9.17 6.54 3.35
C TYR A 260 -10.45 6.28 4.14
N SER A 261 -11.38 5.44 3.64
CA SER A 261 -12.60 5.13 4.38
C SER A 261 -12.31 4.50 5.74
N TRP A 262 -13.09 4.88 6.76
CA TRP A 262 -12.92 4.42 8.13
C TRP A 262 -13.34 2.96 8.32
N GLY A 263 -12.83 2.34 9.39
CA GLY A 263 -13.30 1.04 9.88
C GLY A 263 -12.57 -0.19 9.30
N GLY A 264 -11.49 0.00 8.54
CA GLY A 264 -10.77 -1.13 7.92
C GLY A 264 -11.72 -2.00 7.11
N PHE A 265 -11.55 -3.34 7.14
CA PHE A 265 -12.41 -4.25 6.36
C PHE A 265 -13.90 -4.22 6.79
N LEU A 266 -14.20 -3.89 8.05
CA LEU A 266 -15.58 -3.76 8.52
C LEU A 266 -16.30 -2.56 7.89
N GLY A 267 -15.57 -1.48 7.60
CA GLY A 267 -16.14 -0.30 6.95
C GLY A 267 -16.58 -0.57 5.52
N TYR A 268 -15.89 -1.46 4.81
CA TYR A 268 -16.21 -1.80 3.42
C TYR A 268 -17.58 -2.43 3.22
N ALA A 269 -18.11 -3.14 4.22
CA ALA A 269 -19.43 -3.74 4.14
C ALA A 269 -20.55 -2.71 3.83
N ALA A 270 -20.45 -1.50 4.41
CA ALA A 270 -21.38 -0.41 4.14
C ALA A 270 -21.27 0.10 2.70
N TRP A 271 -20.03 0.25 2.18
CA TRP A 271 -19.79 0.69 0.82
C TRP A 271 -20.29 -0.29 -0.22
N ILE A 272 -20.04 -1.58 -0.04
CA ILE A 272 -20.56 -2.65 -0.92
C ILE A 272 -22.08 -2.69 -0.88
N SER A 273 -22.68 -2.67 0.32
CA SER A 273 -24.14 -2.75 0.48
C SER A 273 -24.86 -1.56 -0.15
N ALA A 274 -24.26 -0.37 -0.09
CA ALA A 274 -24.78 0.85 -0.71
C ALA A 274 -24.47 0.94 -2.21
N ARG A 275 -23.67 0.03 -2.78
CA ARG A 275 -23.13 0.12 -4.16
C ARG A 275 -22.44 1.46 -4.40
N ALA A 276 -21.62 1.89 -3.45
CA ALA A 276 -20.96 3.18 -3.47
C ALA A 276 -19.53 3.12 -4.01
N THR A 277 -19.14 2.00 -4.58
CA THR A 277 -17.87 1.80 -5.28
C THR A 277 -17.97 0.58 -6.17
N ASP A 278 -17.27 0.57 -7.29
CA ASP A 278 -17.17 -0.57 -8.21
C ASP A 278 -15.96 -1.46 -7.92
N ALA A 279 -14.93 -0.89 -7.27
CA ALA A 279 -13.82 -1.64 -6.70
C ALA A 279 -13.41 -1.01 -5.36
N LEU A 280 -12.98 -1.84 -4.43
CA LEU A 280 -12.40 -1.39 -3.16
C LEU A 280 -10.93 -1.02 -3.35
N ARG A 281 -10.42 -0.11 -2.50
CA ARG A 281 -9.03 0.31 -2.50
C ARG A 281 -8.46 0.44 -1.09
N GLY A 282 -7.20 0.11 -0.93
CA GLY A 282 -6.46 0.26 0.31
C GLY A 282 -5.10 -0.45 0.28
N ASP A 283 -4.32 -0.32 1.33
CA ASP A 283 -2.98 -0.87 1.44
C ASP A 283 -2.68 -1.36 2.86
N VAL A 284 -1.52 -1.99 3.04
CA VAL A 284 -1.09 -2.57 4.32
C VAL A 284 -0.88 -1.52 5.42
N ALA A 285 -0.59 -0.25 5.08
CA ALA A 285 -0.48 0.81 6.07
C ALA A 285 -1.85 1.32 6.51
N LEU A 286 -2.74 1.62 5.55
CA LEU A 286 -4.02 2.27 5.81
C LEU A 286 -5.10 1.32 6.33
N LYS A 287 -4.96 0.01 6.10
CA LYS A 287 -5.97 -1.00 6.46
C LYS A 287 -5.51 -1.98 7.54
N GLY A 288 -4.44 -1.63 8.28
CA GLY A 288 -4.01 -2.40 9.45
C GLY A 288 -3.22 -3.66 9.13
N GLY A 289 -2.38 -3.62 8.11
CA GLY A 289 -1.45 -4.70 7.78
C GLY A 289 -1.93 -5.68 6.72
N ILE A 290 -1.13 -6.70 6.50
CA ILE A 290 -1.41 -7.79 5.57
C ILE A 290 -2.71 -8.51 5.94
N THR A 291 -2.90 -8.79 7.24
CA THR A 291 -4.12 -9.44 7.75
C THR A 291 -5.38 -8.63 7.41
N GLY A 292 -5.34 -7.31 7.60
CA GLY A 292 -6.47 -6.42 7.29
C GLY A 292 -6.78 -6.36 5.79
N VAL A 293 -5.74 -6.28 4.96
CA VAL A 293 -5.86 -6.23 3.50
C VAL A 293 -6.39 -7.55 2.94
N LEU A 294 -5.91 -8.70 3.42
CA LEU A 294 -6.41 -10.01 3.00
C LEU A 294 -7.92 -10.17 3.31
N LYS A 295 -8.35 -9.76 4.52
CA LYS A 295 -9.78 -9.77 4.88
C LYS A 295 -10.61 -8.89 3.95
N SER A 296 -10.06 -7.73 3.56
CA SER A 296 -10.71 -6.77 2.66
C SER A 296 -10.81 -7.30 1.23
N ALA A 297 -9.72 -7.88 0.72
CA ALA A 297 -9.67 -8.48 -0.61
C ALA A 297 -10.61 -9.68 -0.74
N HIS A 298 -10.64 -10.58 0.24
CA HIS A 298 -11.57 -11.73 0.23
C HIS A 298 -13.03 -11.31 0.41
N LEU A 299 -13.28 -10.20 1.16
CA LEU A 299 -14.63 -9.64 1.21
C LEU A 299 -15.08 -9.14 -0.18
N ALA A 300 -14.21 -8.37 -0.88
CA ALA A 300 -14.49 -7.90 -2.23
C ALA A 300 -14.68 -9.08 -3.22
N GLU A 301 -13.81 -10.08 -3.14
CA GLU A 301 -13.89 -11.29 -3.95
C GLU A 301 -15.25 -12.02 -3.80
N GLY A 302 -15.79 -12.11 -2.58
CA GLY A 302 -17.09 -12.69 -2.32
C GLY A 302 -18.26 -11.96 -2.99
N PHE A 303 -18.03 -10.70 -3.41
CA PHE A 303 -18.98 -9.89 -4.19
C PHE A 303 -18.59 -9.76 -5.67
N ASN A 304 -17.59 -10.52 -6.13
CA ASN A 304 -17.03 -10.44 -7.47
C ASN A 304 -16.52 -9.03 -7.81
N MET A 305 -15.90 -8.37 -6.85
CA MET A 305 -15.33 -7.02 -6.95
C MET A 305 -13.80 -7.07 -6.86
N ASN A 306 -13.14 -6.16 -7.54
CA ASN A 306 -11.71 -5.96 -7.37
C ASN A 306 -11.40 -5.27 -6.02
N TYR A 307 -10.21 -5.56 -5.52
CA TYR A 307 -9.53 -4.85 -4.45
C TYR A 307 -8.19 -4.34 -5.00
N GLU A 308 -8.19 -3.11 -5.50
CA GLU A 308 -6.99 -2.52 -6.09
C GLU A 308 -6.07 -1.96 -5.00
N LEU A 309 -4.83 -2.44 -4.96
CA LEU A 309 -3.88 -2.04 -3.93
C LEU A 309 -3.38 -0.62 -4.16
N HIS A 310 -3.53 0.22 -3.12
CA HIS A 310 -2.87 1.52 -3.02
C HIS A 310 -1.39 1.32 -2.61
N HIS A 311 -0.52 2.28 -2.92
CA HIS A 311 0.88 2.23 -2.50
C HIS A 311 1.05 2.21 -0.97
N GLY A 312 2.11 1.57 -0.46
CA GLY A 312 2.34 1.43 0.98
C GLY A 312 3.04 2.63 1.65
N GLY A 313 3.49 3.63 0.89
CA GLY A 313 4.10 4.87 1.39
C GLY A 313 5.57 4.77 1.81
N ASN A 314 6.16 3.58 1.89
CA ASN A 314 7.57 3.32 2.16
C ASN A 314 8.02 1.99 1.55
N SER A 315 9.31 1.72 1.52
CA SER A 315 9.91 0.54 0.88
C SER A 315 9.34 -0.79 1.38
N LEU A 316 9.34 -1.04 2.70
CA LEU A 316 8.88 -2.33 3.24
C LEU A 316 7.37 -2.53 3.09
N ASN A 317 6.57 -1.47 3.19
CA ASN A 317 5.13 -1.56 2.96
C ASN A 317 4.81 -1.84 1.48
N ASN A 318 5.59 -1.28 0.54
CA ASN A 318 5.44 -1.59 -0.88
C ASN A 318 5.79 -3.06 -1.17
N ILE A 319 6.82 -3.61 -0.53
CA ILE A 319 7.14 -5.04 -0.61
C ILE A 319 6.01 -5.89 -0.01
N ALA A 320 5.46 -5.51 1.14
CA ALA A 320 4.34 -6.21 1.75
C ALA A 320 3.09 -6.20 0.85
N ASN A 321 2.78 -5.05 0.23
CA ASN A 321 1.72 -4.95 -0.79
C ASN A 321 1.99 -5.85 -1.99
N ALA A 322 3.24 -5.92 -2.47
CA ALA A 322 3.60 -6.80 -3.58
C ALA A 322 3.38 -8.29 -3.24
N HIS A 323 3.73 -8.72 -2.02
CA HIS A 323 3.40 -10.07 -1.56
C HIS A 323 1.90 -10.34 -1.53
N VAL A 324 1.10 -9.39 -1.05
CA VAL A 324 -0.37 -9.51 -1.05
C VAL A 324 -0.91 -9.58 -2.47
N ALA A 325 -0.45 -8.69 -3.38
CA ALA A 325 -0.88 -8.66 -4.77
C ALA A 325 -0.66 -9.99 -5.51
N LEU A 326 0.39 -10.72 -5.14
CA LEU A 326 0.64 -12.04 -5.70
C LEU A 326 -0.27 -13.13 -5.10
N GLY A 327 -0.80 -12.91 -3.89
CA GLY A 327 -1.63 -13.88 -3.17
C GLY A 327 -3.12 -13.77 -3.46
N ILE A 328 -3.61 -12.60 -3.87
CA ILE A 328 -5.03 -12.36 -4.17
C ILE A 328 -5.28 -12.39 -5.68
N GLN A 329 -6.49 -12.83 -6.09
CA GLN A 329 -6.82 -12.90 -7.52
C GLN A 329 -7.46 -11.61 -8.06
N ASN A 330 -8.11 -10.83 -7.20
CA ASN A 330 -8.94 -9.68 -7.55
C ASN A 330 -8.21 -8.33 -7.41
N CYS A 331 -6.94 -8.28 -7.86
CA CYS A 331 -6.14 -7.06 -8.00
C CYS A 331 -5.45 -7.11 -9.36
N ASP A 332 -5.65 -6.09 -10.19
CA ASP A 332 -5.14 -6.07 -11.55
C ASP A 332 -3.80 -5.36 -11.70
N TYR A 333 -3.52 -4.39 -10.82
CA TYR A 333 -2.35 -3.54 -10.94
C TYR A 333 -1.64 -3.30 -9.61
N PHE A 334 -0.33 -3.05 -9.70
CA PHE A 334 0.51 -2.56 -8.62
C PHE A 334 0.84 -1.09 -8.84
N GLU A 335 0.61 -0.25 -7.84
CA GLU A 335 0.88 1.18 -7.90
C GLU A 335 2.35 1.50 -7.65
N VAL A 336 2.98 2.20 -8.61
CA VAL A 336 4.34 2.74 -8.48
C VAL A 336 4.27 4.26 -8.54
N ILE A 337 4.48 4.90 -7.40
CA ILE A 337 4.47 6.37 -7.28
C ILE A 337 5.69 6.99 -7.95
N LEU A 338 5.47 8.08 -8.65
CA LEU A 338 6.50 8.94 -9.20
C LEU A 338 6.60 10.28 -8.44
N PRO A 339 7.81 10.82 -8.21
CA PRO A 339 9.09 10.19 -8.49
C PRO A 339 9.39 9.06 -7.51
N HIS A 340 10.11 8.04 -7.93
CA HIS A 340 10.40 6.83 -7.13
C HIS A 340 11.01 7.14 -5.76
N THR A 341 11.85 8.17 -5.67
CA THR A 341 12.50 8.60 -4.42
C THR A 341 11.52 9.05 -3.33
N ALA A 342 10.24 9.26 -3.66
CA ALA A 342 9.22 9.57 -2.66
C ALA A 342 8.84 8.36 -1.78
N GLN A 343 9.22 7.14 -2.17
CA GLN A 343 8.82 5.91 -1.48
C GLN A 343 9.93 4.86 -1.31
N LYS A 344 11.15 5.14 -1.77
CA LYS A 344 12.28 4.21 -1.74
C LYS A 344 13.37 4.73 -0.81
N TYR A 345 13.50 4.10 0.37
CA TYR A 345 14.51 4.45 1.36
C TYR A 345 14.66 3.38 2.44
N GLY A 346 15.90 3.11 2.85
CA GLY A 346 16.20 2.22 3.98
C GLY A 346 16.43 0.76 3.62
N LEU A 347 16.45 0.42 2.33
CA LEU A 347 16.82 -0.90 1.84
C LEU A 347 18.13 -0.87 1.07
N VAL A 348 18.86 -1.98 1.05
CA VAL A 348 20.06 -2.19 0.20
C VAL A 348 19.63 -2.34 -1.26
N LYS A 349 18.51 -3.01 -1.50
CA LYS A 349 17.90 -3.18 -2.81
C LYS A 349 16.42 -2.84 -2.75
N GLU A 350 16.03 -1.84 -3.49
CA GLU A 350 14.63 -1.39 -3.59
C GLU A 350 13.82 -2.25 -4.57
N LEU A 351 12.48 -2.16 -4.43
CA LEU A 351 11.55 -2.80 -5.36
C LEU A 351 11.60 -2.08 -6.71
N GLU A 352 11.91 -2.82 -7.78
CA GLU A 352 12.07 -2.27 -9.12
C GLU A 352 11.08 -2.89 -10.12
N LEU A 353 10.80 -2.13 -11.18
CA LEU A 353 10.01 -2.60 -12.31
C LEU A 353 10.79 -3.69 -13.07
N ASN A 354 10.15 -4.82 -13.33
CA ASN A 354 10.70 -5.85 -14.21
C ASN A 354 10.72 -5.38 -15.67
N ALA A 355 11.55 -6.01 -16.50
CA ALA A 355 11.68 -5.65 -17.92
C ALA A 355 10.35 -5.78 -18.72
N ASP A 356 9.42 -6.57 -18.23
CA ASP A 356 8.08 -6.77 -18.82
C ASP A 356 7.01 -5.83 -18.22
N GLY A 357 7.40 -4.82 -17.44
CA GLY A 357 6.47 -3.86 -16.85
C GLY A 357 5.68 -4.40 -15.63
N THR A 358 6.11 -5.51 -15.07
CA THR A 358 5.51 -6.09 -13.87
C THR A 358 6.33 -5.81 -12.60
N ILE A 359 5.75 -6.11 -11.44
CA ILE A 359 6.42 -6.10 -10.13
C ILE A 359 6.39 -7.51 -9.54
N SER A 360 7.53 -7.92 -8.96
CA SER A 360 7.65 -9.11 -8.14
C SER A 360 8.32 -8.76 -6.81
N PRO A 361 7.77 -9.17 -5.65
CA PRO A 361 8.47 -9.01 -4.38
C PRO A 361 9.72 -9.89 -4.33
N PRO A 362 10.67 -9.61 -3.40
CA PRO A 362 11.81 -10.48 -3.16
C PRO A 362 11.40 -11.92 -2.78
N ASP A 363 12.18 -12.91 -3.21
CA ASP A 363 11.88 -14.34 -3.05
C ASP A 363 12.40 -14.94 -1.72
N GLY A 364 13.04 -14.12 -0.85
CA GLY A 364 13.57 -14.56 0.44
C GLY A 364 12.48 -14.80 1.48
N PRO A 365 12.78 -15.52 2.59
CA PRO A 365 11.85 -15.75 3.69
C PRO A 365 11.32 -14.45 4.32
N GLY A 366 10.04 -14.44 4.68
CA GLY A 366 9.36 -13.26 5.21
C GLY A 366 9.09 -12.24 4.11
N LEU A 367 9.43 -10.99 4.35
CA LEU A 367 9.41 -9.92 3.33
C LEU A 367 10.52 -10.11 2.28
N GLY A 368 11.56 -10.91 2.58
CA GLY A 368 12.68 -11.15 1.69
C GLY A 368 13.55 -9.91 1.39
N ALA A 369 13.27 -8.80 2.04
CA ALA A 369 13.96 -7.55 1.85
C ALA A 369 15.27 -7.47 2.65
N GLU A 370 16.29 -6.88 2.04
CA GLU A 370 17.56 -6.56 2.71
C GLU A 370 17.53 -5.13 3.24
N ILE A 371 17.38 -5.00 4.58
CA ILE A 371 17.31 -3.71 5.26
C ILE A 371 18.74 -3.12 5.38
N ASP A 372 18.92 -1.85 5.04
CA ASP A 372 20.19 -1.13 5.22
C ASP A 372 20.32 -0.63 6.69
N PHE A 373 20.70 -1.58 7.57
CA PHE A 373 20.89 -1.27 8.99
C PHE A 373 22.01 -0.25 9.24
N ASP A 374 23.00 -0.16 8.36
CA ASP A 374 24.08 0.84 8.47
C ASP A 374 23.57 2.24 8.15
N LEU A 375 22.75 2.39 7.11
CA LEU A 375 22.06 3.65 6.82
C LEU A 375 21.17 4.04 8.01
N ILE A 376 20.31 3.12 8.49
CA ILE A 376 19.39 3.38 9.59
C ILE A 376 20.16 3.83 10.83
N LYS A 377 21.26 3.16 11.17
CA LYS A 377 22.12 3.54 12.29
C LYS A 377 22.74 4.92 12.13
N ARG A 378 23.21 5.26 10.94
CA ARG A 378 23.77 6.60 10.66
C ARG A 378 22.73 7.72 10.75
N MET A 379 21.48 7.41 10.37
CA MET A 379 20.37 8.36 10.32
C MET A 379 19.47 8.29 11.56
N GLN A 380 19.82 7.48 12.56
CA GLN A 380 19.03 7.27 13.77
C GLN A 380 18.82 8.59 14.54
N VAL A 381 17.57 8.82 14.91
CA VAL A 381 17.13 9.95 15.74
C VAL A 381 16.88 9.48 17.16
N GLU A 382 16.14 8.37 17.34
CA GLU A 382 15.72 7.86 18.64
C GLU A 382 15.45 6.36 18.54
N VAL A 383 15.58 5.65 19.66
CA VAL A 383 15.06 4.28 19.84
C VAL A 383 14.05 4.28 20.96
N MET A 384 12.83 3.89 20.65
CA MET A 384 11.72 3.76 21.59
C MET A 384 11.45 2.28 21.88
N SER A 385 11.19 1.96 23.16
CA SER A 385 10.99 0.58 23.61
C SER A 385 9.96 0.48 24.74
#